data_c74a563fd6b9f261b1542443d29cf276
#
_entry.id   c74a563fd6b9f261b1542443d29cf276
#
_cell.length_a   1.000
_cell.length_b   1.000
_cell.length_c   1.000
_cell.angle_alpha   90.00
_cell.angle_beta   90.00
_cell.angle_gamma   90.00
#
_symmetry.space_group_name_H-M   'P 1'
#
loop_
_entity.id
_entity.type
_entity.pdbx_description
1 polymer ?
#
loop_
_entity_poly.entity_id
_entity_poly.type
_entity_poly.pdbx_seq_one_letter_code
_entity_poly.pdbx_strand_id
1 'polypeptide(L)'
;TMTFVRSRRSAEVVDMRAAEVLSGSLGRPDFAQRIAAYRAGYLAEDRRKLERALDDASLLGVATTSALELGIDVGGLEAVVTAGFPGTVASFWQQAGRAGRRGQGSLVVLIARDEPMDTYLVHHPEALLGRPVEASVFNPANPYILFGHVYCAAVEKPLDDATIAAWGGQDVVHQLAESGLLRRRERGWFAVPIPAHSPEELSPETAHTAVSLRGGAGEEGMIV
;
A
#
# COMPACT_ATOMS: atom_id res chain seq x y z
N THR A 1 -1.94 21.90 2.55
CA THR A 1 -2.22 21.31 1.22
C THR A 1 -1.34 20.11 0.95
N MET A 2 -1.89 19.04 0.39
CA MET A 2 -1.11 17.88 -0.09
C MET A 2 -1.31 17.72 -1.59
N THR A 3 -0.22 17.57 -2.34
CA THR A 3 -0.25 17.38 -3.80
C THR A 3 0.28 16.00 -4.14
N PHE A 4 -0.59 15.14 -4.67
CA PHE A 4 -0.22 13.82 -5.13
C PHE A 4 0.23 13.84 -6.59
N VAL A 5 1.37 13.19 -6.86
CA VAL A 5 1.97 13.06 -8.19
C VAL A 5 2.40 11.62 -8.44
N ARG A 6 2.59 11.23 -9.71
CA ARG A 6 2.88 9.83 -10.07
C ARG A 6 4.33 9.39 -9.84
N SER A 7 5.29 10.31 -9.72
CA SER A 7 6.69 9.95 -9.59
C SER A 7 7.42 10.76 -8.52
N ARG A 8 8.48 10.19 -7.97
CA ARG A 8 9.35 10.86 -7.00
C ARG A 8 9.96 12.14 -7.58
N ARG A 9 10.39 12.09 -8.85
CA ARG A 9 10.91 13.26 -9.58
C ARG A 9 9.85 14.35 -9.72
N SER A 10 8.61 13.97 -10.03
CA SER A 10 7.51 14.94 -10.12
C SER A 10 7.24 15.63 -8.79
N ALA A 11 7.38 14.93 -7.65
CA ALA A 11 7.21 15.55 -6.34
C ALA A 11 8.26 16.65 -6.09
N GLU A 12 9.50 16.39 -6.43
CA GLU A 12 10.58 17.38 -6.33
C GLU A 12 10.38 18.57 -7.28
N VAL A 13 9.95 18.29 -8.52
CA VAL A 13 9.66 19.35 -9.49
C VAL A 13 8.50 20.23 -9.05
N VAL A 14 7.43 19.65 -8.50
CA VAL A 14 6.29 20.41 -7.98
C VAL A 14 6.71 21.27 -6.80
N ASP A 15 7.48 20.74 -5.86
CA ASP A 15 8.03 21.48 -4.74
C ASP A 15 8.86 22.70 -5.20
N MET A 16 9.85 22.48 -6.07
CA MET A 16 10.69 23.53 -6.62
C MET A 16 9.87 24.61 -7.35
N ARG A 17 8.96 24.20 -8.22
CA ARG A 17 8.14 25.13 -9.02
C ARG A 17 7.16 25.92 -8.15
N ALA A 18 6.55 25.28 -7.15
CA ALA A 18 5.70 25.97 -6.21
C ALA A 18 6.49 27.01 -5.40
N ALA A 19 7.72 26.68 -4.95
CA ALA A 19 8.60 27.61 -4.25
C ALA A 19 9.00 28.81 -5.15
N GLU A 20 9.33 28.57 -6.41
CA GLU A 20 9.63 29.63 -7.40
C GLU A 20 8.43 30.58 -7.60
N VAL A 21 7.23 30.04 -7.79
CA VAL A 21 6.01 30.83 -7.98
C VAL A 21 5.66 31.61 -6.73
N LEU A 22 5.74 31.00 -5.56
CA LEU A 22 5.46 31.65 -4.29
C LEU A 22 6.45 32.79 -4.02
N SER A 23 7.75 32.56 -4.22
CA SER A 23 8.76 33.56 -3.96
C SER A 23 8.78 34.70 -4.98
N GLY A 24 8.61 34.36 -6.26
CA GLY A 24 8.68 35.28 -7.39
C GLY A 24 7.36 35.96 -7.67
N SER A 25 6.45 35.22 -8.35
CA SER A 25 5.22 35.80 -8.90
C SER A 25 4.23 36.24 -7.82
N LEU A 26 4.19 35.57 -6.67
CA LEU A 26 3.26 35.90 -5.57
C LEU A 26 3.90 36.71 -4.45
N GLY A 27 5.22 36.92 -4.46
CA GLY A 27 5.94 37.71 -3.45
C GLY A 27 5.81 37.12 -2.02
N ARG A 28 5.68 35.81 -1.90
CA ARG A 28 5.49 35.11 -0.62
C ARG A 28 6.61 34.11 -0.34
N PRO A 29 7.87 34.58 -0.17
CA PRO A 29 8.99 33.71 0.17
C PRO A 29 8.82 32.98 1.51
N ASP A 30 8.06 33.59 2.44
CA ASP A 30 7.66 32.97 3.70
C ASP A 30 6.88 31.65 3.51
N PHE A 31 6.02 31.57 2.53
CA PHE A 31 5.29 30.34 2.21
C PHE A 31 6.14 29.35 1.43
N ALA A 32 7.04 29.83 0.58
CA ALA A 32 7.93 28.98 -0.17
C ALA A 32 8.84 28.11 0.71
N GLN A 33 9.22 28.62 1.89
CA GLN A 33 10.01 27.87 2.88
C GLN A 33 9.18 26.84 3.68
N ARG A 34 7.87 26.87 3.53
CA ARG A 34 6.92 26.00 4.25
C ARG A 34 6.26 24.97 3.35
N ILE A 35 6.90 24.64 2.23
CA ILE A 35 6.54 23.53 1.36
C ILE A 35 7.71 22.57 1.25
N ALA A 36 7.44 21.31 0.96
CA ALA A 36 8.47 20.29 0.81
C ALA A 36 8.02 19.14 -0.10
N ALA A 37 8.98 18.43 -0.69
CA ALA A 37 8.72 17.13 -1.27
C ALA A 37 8.79 16.04 -0.19
N TYR A 38 7.93 15.00 -0.32
CA TYR A 38 7.96 13.80 0.51
C TYR A 38 8.03 12.55 -0.36
N ARG A 39 8.98 11.67 -0.09
CA ARG A 39 9.13 10.41 -0.83
C ARG A 39 9.58 9.26 0.07
N ALA A 40 9.22 8.05 -0.30
CA ALA A 40 9.56 6.83 0.43
C ALA A 40 11.09 6.57 0.56
N GLY A 41 11.92 7.18 -0.33
CA GLY A 41 13.37 7.03 -0.30
C GLY A 41 14.09 7.88 0.75
N TYR A 42 13.41 8.73 1.50
CA TYR A 42 14.01 9.46 2.62
C TYR A 42 14.26 8.54 3.81
N LEU A 43 15.25 8.89 4.63
CA LEU A 43 15.48 8.20 5.90
C LEU A 43 14.22 8.27 6.79
N ALA A 44 14.01 7.26 7.59
CA ALA A 44 12.83 7.20 8.46
C ALA A 44 12.73 8.42 9.40
N GLU A 45 13.87 8.94 9.84
CA GLU A 45 13.93 10.13 10.69
C GLU A 45 13.47 11.38 9.96
N ASP A 46 13.91 11.58 8.71
CA ASP A 46 13.54 12.76 7.90
C ASP A 46 12.05 12.71 7.53
N ARG A 47 11.51 11.52 7.24
CA ARG A 47 10.07 11.35 7.03
C ARG A 47 9.27 11.77 8.25
N ARG A 48 9.66 11.30 9.45
CA ARG A 48 8.99 11.69 10.71
C ARG A 48 9.11 13.19 11.03
N LYS A 49 10.20 13.87 10.59
CA LYS A 49 10.32 15.32 10.71
C LYS A 49 9.29 16.03 9.85
N LEU A 50 9.16 15.62 8.58
CA LEU A 50 8.18 16.18 7.64
C LEU A 50 6.73 15.91 8.09
N GLU A 51 6.44 14.72 8.58
CA GLU A 51 5.12 14.34 9.11
C GLU A 51 4.73 15.22 10.31
N ARG A 52 5.65 15.42 11.25
CA ARG A 52 5.42 16.32 12.40
C ARG A 52 5.24 17.77 11.96
N ALA A 53 6.02 18.22 10.99
CA ALA A 53 5.93 19.58 10.44
C ALA A 53 4.61 19.82 9.68
N LEU A 54 3.99 18.78 9.12
CA LEU A 54 2.64 18.85 8.55
C LEU A 54 1.57 18.92 9.65
N ASP A 55 1.73 18.15 10.72
CA ASP A 55 0.75 18.06 11.81
C ASP A 55 0.72 19.36 12.64
N ASP A 56 1.87 19.95 12.95
CA ASP A 56 2.01 21.22 13.66
C ASP A 56 1.82 22.46 12.78
N ALA A 57 1.52 22.26 11.48
CA ALA A 57 1.34 23.30 10.48
C ALA A 57 2.57 24.21 10.26
N SER A 58 3.76 23.79 10.63
CA SER A 58 5.01 24.45 10.21
C SER A 58 5.26 24.27 8.71
N LEU A 59 4.87 23.13 8.12
CA LEU A 59 4.70 22.96 6.69
C LEU A 59 3.25 23.24 6.27
N LEU A 60 3.07 24.04 5.22
CA LEU A 60 1.77 24.35 4.62
C LEU A 60 1.44 23.51 3.41
N GLY A 61 2.45 22.93 2.78
CA GLY A 61 2.29 22.14 1.59
C GLY A 61 3.31 21.01 1.47
N VAL A 62 2.86 19.89 0.93
CA VAL A 62 3.73 18.77 0.60
C VAL A 62 3.38 18.21 -0.76
N ALA A 63 4.40 17.97 -1.60
CA ALA A 63 4.28 17.22 -2.82
C ALA A 63 4.74 15.78 -2.58
N THR A 64 3.91 14.80 -2.92
CA THR A 64 4.18 13.39 -2.62
C THR A 64 3.70 12.46 -3.71
N THR A 65 4.15 11.22 -3.63
CA THR A 65 3.56 10.09 -4.40
C THR A 65 2.53 9.36 -3.53
N SER A 66 2.08 8.18 -3.93
CA SER A 66 1.24 7.29 -3.11
C SER A 66 1.84 6.95 -1.73
N ALA A 67 3.07 7.39 -1.42
CA ALA A 67 3.70 7.15 -0.12
C ALA A 67 2.93 7.73 1.07
N LEU A 68 2.14 8.79 0.87
CA LEU A 68 1.27 9.39 1.88
C LEU A 68 -0.22 9.02 1.70
N GLU A 69 -0.53 8.10 0.81
CA GLU A 69 -1.88 7.62 0.57
C GLU A 69 -2.38 6.75 1.71
N LEU A 70 -1.51 5.89 2.26
CA LEU A 70 -1.82 4.93 3.32
C LEU A 70 -0.83 5.03 4.50
N GLY A 71 -1.28 4.67 5.67
CA GLY A 71 -0.43 4.33 6.81
C GLY A 71 0.19 5.48 7.59
N ILE A 72 -0.24 6.73 7.37
CA ILE A 72 0.25 7.89 8.12
C ILE A 72 -0.93 8.65 8.70
N ASP A 73 -0.86 8.89 9.99
CA ASP A 73 -1.81 9.73 10.73
C ASP A 73 -1.38 11.21 10.64
N VAL A 74 -1.27 11.72 9.42
CA VAL A 74 -1.17 13.16 9.20
C VAL A 74 -2.59 13.69 9.26
N GLY A 75 -2.90 14.45 10.28
CA GLY A 75 -4.22 15.03 10.53
C GLY A 75 -4.78 15.75 9.29
N GLY A 76 -6.10 15.71 9.12
CA GLY A 76 -6.78 16.19 7.92
C GLY A 76 -6.32 17.56 7.45
N LEU A 77 -5.95 17.62 6.19
CA LEU A 77 -5.48 18.84 5.53
C LEU A 77 -6.68 19.58 4.93
N GLU A 78 -6.56 20.91 4.77
CA GLU A 78 -7.66 21.72 4.18
C GLU A 78 -7.84 21.43 2.69
N ALA A 79 -6.76 21.07 2.00
CA ALA A 79 -6.83 20.80 0.56
C ALA A 79 -5.92 19.66 0.12
N VAL A 80 -6.41 18.89 -0.83
CA VAL A 80 -5.67 17.87 -1.58
C VAL A 80 -5.75 18.18 -3.07
N VAL A 81 -4.62 18.07 -3.74
CA VAL A 81 -4.50 18.20 -5.19
C VAL A 81 -3.98 16.86 -5.74
N THR A 82 -4.67 16.29 -6.70
CA THR A 82 -4.24 15.09 -7.42
C THR A 82 -3.82 15.47 -8.83
N ALA A 83 -2.53 15.38 -9.13
CA ALA A 83 -1.98 15.72 -10.46
C ALA A 83 -2.07 14.50 -11.40
N GLY A 84 -3.21 14.35 -12.03
CA GLY A 84 -3.64 13.20 -12.82
C GLY A 84 -4.38 12.16 -11.98
N PHE A 85 -5.21 11.38 -12.66
CA PHE A 85 -5.92 10.26 -12.05
C PHE A 85 -4.93 9.19 -11.55
N PRO A 86 -5.02 8.70 -10.31
CA PRO A 86 -4.02 7.81 -9.72
C PRO A 86 -4.08 6.36 -10.25
N GLY A 87 -5.01 6.06 -11.17
CA GLY A 87 -5.14 4.75 -11.80
C GLY A 87 -6.30 3.91 -11.28
N THR A 88 -6.75 4.13 -10.04
CA THR A 88 -7.93 3.47 -9.47
C THR A 88 -8.79 4.46 -8.71
N VAL A 89 -10.10 4.17 -8.63
CA VAL A 89 -11.07 4.95 -7.83
C VAL A 89 -10.73 4.82 -6.34
N ALA A 90 -10.30 3.64 -5.91
CA ALA A 90 -9.86 3.41 -4.54
C ALA A 90 -8.71 4.33 -4.14
N SER A 91 -7.66 4.41 -4.98
CA SER A 91 -6.51 5.30 -4.74
C SER A 91 -6.93 6.78 -4.73
N PHE A 92 -7.79 7.19 -5.67
CA PHE A 92 -8.33 8.54 -5.67
C PHE A 92 -9.03 8.89 -4.35
N TRP A 93 -9.91 8.03 -3.86
CA TRP A 93 -10.61 8.26 -2.60
C TRP A 93 -9.70 8.20 -1.38
N GLN A 94 -8.65 7.37 -1.39
CA GLN A 94 -7.65 7.34 -0.33
C GLN A 94 -6.84 8.65 -0.28
N GLN A 95 -6.48 9.20 -1.46
CA GLN A 95 -5.83 10.51 -1.56
C GLN A 95 -6.79 11.63 -1.16
N ALA A 96 -8.01 11.65 -1.68
CA ALA A 96 -9.04 12.60 -1.34
C ALA A 96 -9.38 12.61 0.16
N GLY A 97 -9.39 11.43 0.78
CA GLY A 97 -9.63 11.23 2.21
C GLY A 97 -8.56 11.85 3.12
N ARG A 98 -7.44 12.33 2.57
CA ARG A 98 -6.46 13.15 3.30
C ARG A 98 -6.93 14.59 3.49
N ALA A 99 -7.92 15.05 2.72
CA ALA A 99 -8.55 16.35 2.89
C ALA A 99 -9.68 16.27 3.92
N GLY A 100 -9.76 17.28 4.77
CA GLY A 100 -10.83 17.43 5.75
C GLY A 100 -10.44 17.04 7.17
N ARG A 101 -10.64 17.97 8.09
CA ARG A 101 -10.67 17.73 9.53
C ARG A 101 -12.12 17.55 9.96
N ARG A 102 -12.36 16.84 11.06
CA ARG A 102 -13.71 16.61 11.56
C ARG A 102 -14.48 17.94 11.70
N GLY A 103 -15.59 18.08 10.94
CA GLY A 103 -16.48 19.23 10.99
C GLY A 103 -16.00 20.46 10.20
N GLN A 104 -14.93 20.38 9.43
CA GLN A 104 -14.47 21.47 8.56
C GLN A 104 -14.64 21.12 7.08
N GLY A 105 -14.97 22.10 6.26
CA GLY A 105 -14.97 21.95 4.81
C GLY A 105 -13.54 21.74 4.29
N SER A 106 -13.41 20.97 3.24
CA SER A 106 -12.14 20.68 2.58
C SER A 106 -12.27 20.74 1.07
N LEU A 107 -11.15 20.93 0.39
CA LEU A 107 -11.08 21.02 -1.07
C LEU A 107 -10.28 19.84 -1.62
N VAL A 108 -10.86 19.15 -2.60
CA VAL A 108 -10.15 18.17 -3.41
C VAL A 108 -10.15 18.62 -4.86
N VAL A 109 -8.98 18.69 -5.47
CA VAL A 109 -8.80 19.14 -6.86
C VAL A 109 -8.12 18.04 -7.65
N LEU A 110 -8.76 17.56 -8.71
CA LEU A 110 -8.13 16.72 -9.73
C LEU A 110 -7.66 17.64 -10.88
N ILE A 111 -6.35 17.70 -11.10
CA ILE A 111 -5.76 18.36 -12.26
C ILE A 111 -5.59 17.30 -13.34
N ALA A 112 -6.44 17.33 -14.36
CA ALA A 112 -6.36 16.41 -15.48
C ALA A 112 -5.07 16.63 -16.26
N ARG A 113 -4.43 15.53 -16.66
CA ARG A 113 -3.32 15.53 -17.60
C ARG A 113 -3.85 15.33 -19.01
N ASP A 114 -3.03 15.62 -19.99
CA ASP A 114 -3.37 15.36 -21.40
C ASP A 114 -3.25 13.84 -21.70
N GLU A 115 -4.13 13.08 -21.03
CA GLU A 115 -4.26 11.62 -21.17
C GLU A 115 -5.74 11.25 -21.34
N PRO A 116 -6.06 10.22 -22.12
CA PRO A 116 -7.45 9.86 -22.44
C PRO A 116 -8.31 9.60 -21.21
N MET A 117 -7.78 8.94 -20.19
CA MET A 117 -8.52 8.63 -18.96
C MET A 117 -8.83 9.90 -18.15
N ASP A 118 -7.86 10.77 -17.97
CA ASP A 118 -8.03 12.02 -17.23
C ASP A 118 -9.06 12.92 -17.95
N THR A 119 -8.93 13.05 -19.26
CA THR A 119 -9.88 13.80 -20.11
C THR A 119 -11.29 13.22 -19.99
N TYR A 120 -11.44 11.90 -20.07
CA TYR A 120 -12.74 11.24 -19.89
C TYR A 120 -13.36 11.56 -18.52
N LEU A 121 -12.59 11.45 -17.42
CA LEU A 121 -13.10 11.68 -16.06
C LEU A 121 -13.50 13.14 -15.80
N VAL A 122 -12.85 14.11 -16.44
CA VAL A 122 -13.26 15.53 -16.36
C VAL A 122 -14.60 15.75 -17.03
N HIS A 123 -14.83 15.11 -18.17
CA HIS A 123 -16.10 15.21 -18.89
C HIS A 123 -17.21 14.32 -18.32
N HIS A 124 -16.84 13.29 -17.55
CA HIS A 124 -17.74 12.31 -16.93
C HIS A 124 -17.42 12.14 -15.45
N PRO A 125 -17.60 13.18 -14.59
CA PRO A 125 -17.24 13.13 -13.19
C PRO A 125 -18.02 12.05 -12.40
N GLU A 126 -19.21 11.68 -12.87
CA GLU A 126 -19.99 10.58 -12.30
C GLU A 126 -19.28 9.22 -12.40
N ALA A 127 -18.40 9.07 -13.38
CA ALA A 127 -17.58 7.85 -13.51
C ALA A 127 -16.52 7.71 -12.40
N LEU A 128 -16.17 8.81 -11.72
CA LEU A 128 -15.26 8.83 -10.59
C LEU A 128 -16.01 8.96 -9.26
N LEU A 129 -16.98 9.88 -9.19
CA LEU A 129 -17.62 10.24 -7.94
C LEU A 129 -18.85 9.36 -7.62
N GLY A 130 -19.49 8.79 -8.64
CA GLY A 130 -20.74 8.01 -8.50
C GLY A 130 -20.53 6.49 -8.53
N ARG A 131 -19.32 6.00 -8.77
CA ARG A 131 -19.04 4.56 -8.83
C ARG A 131 -18.47 4.03 -7.51
N PRO A 132 -18.77 2.78 -7.14
CA PRO A 132 -18.06 2.11 -6.06
C PRO A 132 -16.59 1.92 -6.43
N VAL A 133 -15.75 1.77 -5.41
CA VAL A 133 -14.35 1.37 -5.60
C VAL A 133 -14.26 0.00 -6.26
N GLU A 134 -13.16 -0.26 -6.93
CA GLU A 134 -12.91 -1.52 -7.62
C GLU A 134 -12.99 -2.69 -6.65
N ALA A 135 -13.64 -3.77 -7.07
CA ALA A 135 -13.69 -4.99 -6.30
C ALA A 135 -12.30 -5.63 -6.23
N SER A 136 -11.89 -6.03 -5.03
CA SER A 136 -10.69 -6.84 -4.87
C SER A 136 -10.96 -8.24 -5.42
N VAL A 137 -10.22 -8.64 -6.45
CA VAL A 137 -10.29 -9.99 -7.01
C VAL A 137 -9.09 -10.77 -6.51
N PHE A 138 -9.35 -11.79 -5.71
CA PHE A 138 -8.32 -12.71 -5.24
C PHE A 138 -8.92 -14.13 -5.09
N ASN A 139 -8.06 -15.13 -5.20
CA ASN A 139 -8.43 -16.51 -4.94
C ASN A 139 -7.87 -16.94 -3.57
N PRO A 140 -8.69 -16.99 -2.51
CA PRO A 140 -8.24 -17.40 -1.19
C PRO A 140 -7.82 -18.87 -1.12
N ALA A 141 -8.30 -19.71 -2.04
CA ALA A 141 -7.95 -21.12 -2.15
C ALA A 141 -6.80 -21.38 -3.14
N ASN A 142 -6.04 -20.35 -3.52
CA ASN A 142 -4.86 -20.53 -4.38
C ASN A 142 -3.84 -21.45 -3.69
N PRO A 143 -3.56 -22.66 -4.23
CA PRO A 143 -2.71 -23.64 -3.56
C PRO A 143 -1.28 -23.15 -3.33
N TYR A 144 -0.73 -22.33 -4.23
CA TYR A 144 0.61 -21.76 -4.07
C TYR A 144 0.73 -20.83 -2.87
N ILE A 145 -0.32 -20.07 -2.59
CA ILE A 145 -0.39 -19.20 -1.41
C ILE A 145 -0.74 -20.02 -0.17
N LEU A 146 -1.77 -20.85 -0.31
CA LEU A 146 -2.31 -21.64 0.80
C LEU A 146 -1.28 -22.60 1.39
N PHE A 147 -0.38 -23.17 0.57
CA PHE A 147 0.63 -24.13 1.00
C PHE A 147 1.49 -23.60 2.15
N GLY A 148 2.11 -22.43 2.00
CA GLY A 148 2.90 -21.81 3.04
C GLY A 148 2.07 -21.37 4.25
N HIS A 149 0.89 -20.77 4.02
CA HIS A 149 0.04 -20.30 5.10
C HIS A 149 -0.55 -21.43 5.94
N VAL A 150 -0.98 -22.54 5.33
CA VAL A 150 -1.46 -23.74 6.06
C VAL A 150 -0.35 -24.34 6.89
N TYR A 151 0.88 -24.37 6.36
CA TYR A 151 2.02 -24.84 7.14
C TYR A 151 2.33 -23.95 8.34
N CYS A 152 2.36 -22.61 8.15
CA CYS A 152 2.51 -21.65 9.27
C CYS A 152 1.44 -21.88 10.35
N ALA A 153 0.18 -21.99 9.95
CA ALA A 153 -0.92 -22.22 10.87
C ALA A 153 -0.77 -23.54 11.65
N ALA A 154 -0.29 -24.61 10.98
CA ALA A 154 -0.03 -25.90 11.62
C ALA A 154 1.15 -25.88 12.60
N VAL A 155 2.13 -24.98 12.37
CA VAL A 155 3.24 -24.73 13.29
C VAL A 155 2.74 -24.02 14.55
N GLU A 156 1.83 -23.06 14.41
CA GLU A 156 1.25 -22.32 15.53
C GLU A 156 0.29 -23.20 16.37
N LYS A 157 -0.54 -23.99 15.69
CA LYS A 157 -1.58 -24.81 16.32
C LYS A 157 -1.98 -25.99 15.43
N PRO A 158 -2.26 -27.18 16.03
CA PRO A 158 -2.80 -28.30 15.25
C PRO A 158 -4.07 -27.90 14.50
N LEU A 159 -4.15 -28.29 13.21
CA LEU A 159 -5.29 -27.97 12.36
C LEU A 159 -6.31 -29.08 12.38
N ASP A 160 -7.55 -28.77 12.71
CA ASP A 160 -8.67 -29.70 12.57
C ASP A 160 -9.27 -29.70 11.16
N ASP A 161 -10.03 -30.74 10.84
CA ASP A 161 -10.60 -30.92 9.51
C ASP A 161 -11.65 -29.84 9.16
N ALA A 162 -12.34 -29.30 10.14
CA ALA A 162 -13.33 -28.25 9.93
C ALA A 162 -12.67 -26.95 9.50
N THR A 163 -11.57 -26.58 10.14
CA THR A 163 -10.74 -25.41 9.77
C THR A 163 -10.17 -25.58 8.35
N ILE A 164 -9.62 -26.75 8.05
CA ILE A 164 -9.05 -27.05 6.72
C ILE A 164 -10.14 -26.95 5.63
N ALA A 165 -11.33 -27.52 5.91
CA ALA A 165 -12.45 -27.46 4.99
C ALA A 165 -12.94 -26.04 4.74
N ALA A 166 -12.99 -25.21 5.78
CA ALA A 166 -13.38 -23.80 5.67
C ALA A 166 -12.43 -22.97 4.79
N TRP A 167 -11.16 -23.36 4.71
CA TRP A 167 -10.16 -22.71 3.85
C TRP A 167 -10.09 -23.32 2.44
N GLY A 168 -10.74 -24.45 2.18
CA GLY A 168 -10.57 -25.21 0.93
C GLY A 168 -9.17 -25.81 0.80
N GLY A 169 -8.53 -26.12 1.93
CA GLY A 169 -7.13 -26.51 2.01
C GLY A 169 -6.85 -28.02 2.03
N GLN A 170 -7.83 -28.86 1.73
CA GLN A 170 -7.68 -30.33 1.82
C GLN A 170 -6.52 -30.84 0.97
N ASP A 171 -6.46 -30.43 -0.30
CA ASP A 171 -5.41 -30.89 -1.22
C ASP A 171 -4.02 -30.40 -0.79
N VAL A 172 -3.96 -29.17 -0.27
CA VAL A 172 -2.72 -28.58 0.26
C VAL A 172 -2.22 -29.33 1.49
N VAL A 173 -3.12 -29.71 2.40
CA VAL A 173 -2.76 -30.51 3.58
C VAL A 173 -2.23 -31.89 3.17
N HIS A 174 -2.81 -32.50 2.15
CA HIS A 174 -2.31 -33.76 1.60
C HIS A 174 -0.91 -33.59 0.99
N GLN A 175 -0.68 -32.56 0.20
CA GLN A 175 0.64 -32.25 -0.37
C GLN A 175 1.70 -32.00 0.73
N LEU A 176 1.34 -31.25 1.77
CA LEU A 176 2.23 -31.02 2.92
C LEU A 176 2.53 -32.33 3.68
N ALA A 177 1.56 -33.24 3.76
CA ALA A 177 1.76 -34.53 4.39
C ALA A 177 2.64 -35.46 3.53
N GLU A 178 2.44 -35.49 2.21
CA GLU A 178 3.29 -36.23 1.26
C GLU A 178 4.72 -35.72 1.26
N SER A 179 4.91 -34.39 1.42
CA SER A 179 6.23 -33.77 1.58
C SER A 179 6.85 -34.00 2.97
N GLY A 180 6.16 -34.71 3.88
CA GLY A 180 6.65 -34.99 5.21
C GLY A 180 6.60 -33.80 6.18
N LEU A 181 6.02 -32.66 5.79
CA LEU A 181 5.93 -31.44 6.58
C LEU A 181 4.78 -31.48 7.60
N LEU A 182 3.71 -32.21 7.31
CA LEU A 182 2.59 -32.44 8.23
C LEU A 182 2.40 -33.93 8.55
N ARG A 183 1.88 -34.18 9.74
CA ARG A 183 1.48 -35.52 10.20
C ARG A 183 0.10 -35.50 10.82
N ARG A 184 -0.76 -36.43 10.40
CA ARG A 184 -2.07 -36.68 11.01
C ARG A 184 -1.92 -37.34 12.39
N ARG A 185 -2.65 -36.82 13.39
CA ARG A 185 -2.84 -37.44 14.70
C ARG A 185 -4.32 -37.35 15.10
N GLU A 186 -4.72 -37.95 16.22
CA GLU A 186 -6.11 -37.97 16.69
C GLU A 186 -6.74 -36.56 16.80
N ARG A 187 -5.94 -35.56 17.17
CA ARG A 187 -6.40 -34.15 17.36
C ARG A 187 -6.27 -33.27 16.14
N GLY A 188 -5.91 -33.84 14.97
CA GLY A 188 -5.73 -33.07 13.74
C GLY A 188 -4.35 -33.22 13.10
N TRP A 189 -3.97 -32.25 12.31
CA TRP A 189 -2.70 -32.21 11.58
C TRP A 189 -1.68 -31.36 12.33
N PHE A 190 -0.48 -31.90 12.47
CA PHE A 190 0.64 -31.30 13.21
C PHE A 190 1.81 -31.07 12.28
N ALA A 191 2.51 -29.95 12.44
CA ALA A 191 3.81 -29.77 11.81
C ALA A 191 4.82 -30.80 12.33
N VAL A 192 5.61 -31.34 11.41
CA VAL A 192 6.69 -32.26 11.76
C VAL A 192 7.94 -31.44 12.11
N PRO A 193 8.62 -31.70 13.24
CA PRO A 193 9.83 -30.97 13.62
C PRO A 193 11.01 -31.43 12.76
N ILE A 194 11.16 -30.81 11.58
CA ILE A 194 12.27 -31.02 10.66
C ILE A 194 13.16 -29.78 10.75
N PRO A 195 14.47 -29.93 11.00
CA PRO A 195 15.40 -28.79 10.98
C PRO A 195 15.54 -28.26 9.55
N ALA A 196 15.55 -26.91 9.43
CA ALA A 196 15.84 -26.27 8.16
C ALA A 196 17.33 -26.38 7.82
N HIS A 197 17.66 -26.70 6.57
CA HIS A 197 19.03 -26.67 6.07
C HIS A 197 19.37 -25.33 5.40
N SER A 198 18.34 -24.54 5.06
CA SER A 198 18.47 -23.16 4.57
C SER A 198 17.32 -22.28 5.08
N PRO A 199 17.47 -20.93 5.11
CA PRO A 199 16.41 -20.01 5.53
C PRO A 199 15.18 -20.03 4.61
N GLU A 200 15.32 -20.53 3.39
CA GLU A 200 14.28 -20.60 2.36
C GLU A 200 13.47 -21.90 2.46
N GLU A 201 13.99 -22.90 3.18
CA GLU A 201 13.35 -24.19 3.35
C GLU A 201 12.27 -24.11 4.43
N LEU A 202 11.08 -24.68 4.15
CA LEU A 202 9.99 -24.74 5.11
C LEU A 202 10.31 -25.69 6.26
N SER A 203 10.42 -25.14 7.44
CA SER A 203 10.55 -25.85 8.72
C SER A 203 9.74 -25.14 9.80
N PRO A 204 9.51 -25.72 10.98
CA PRO A 204 8.85 -24.98 12.06
C PRO A 204 9.58 -23.69 12.46
N GLU A 205 10.91 -23.61 12.27
CA GLU A 205 11.72 -22.46 12.63
C GLU A 205 11.65 -21.35 11.57
N THR A 206 11.50 -21.71 10.30
CA THR A 206 11.50 -20.77 9.16
C THR A 206 10.12 -20.50 8.58
N ALA A 207 9.07 -21.17 9.05
CA ALA A 207 7.73 -21.14 8.47
C ALA A 207 7.25 -19.70 8.14
N HIS A 208 7.33 -18.77 9.09
CA HIS A 208 6.83 -17.42 8.93
C HIS A 208 7.75 -16.51 8.09
N THR A 209 9.05 -16.82 8.03
CA THR A 209 10.00 -16.06 7.20
C THR A 209 10.05 -16.56 5.77
N ALA A 210 9.73 -17.83 5.55
CA ALA A 210 9.65 -18.44 4.21
C ALA A 210 8.37 -18.04 3.44
N VAL A 211 7.37 -17.47 4.13
CA VAL A 211 6.13 -16.99 3.50
C VAL A 211 6.18 -15.48 3.31
N SER A 212 6.22 -15.04 2.06
CA SER A 212 6.20 -13.62 1.72
C SER A 212 4.77 -13.10 1.66
N LEU A 213 4.49 -11.99 2.37
CA LEU A 213 3.22 -11.26 2.26
C LEU A 213 3.18 -10.33 1.04
N ARG A 214 4.34 -10.06 0.43
CA ARG A 214 4.49 -9.15 -0.72
C ARG A 214 5.43 -9.79 -1.73
N GLY A 215 4.89 -10.35 -2.77
CA GLY A 215 5.67 -10.98 -3.84
C GLY A 215 5.24 -12.42 -4.06
N GLY A 216 5.27 -12.88 -5.30
CA GLY A 216 5.09 -14.28 -5.64
C GLY A 216 6.38 -15.05 -5.39
N ALA A 217 6.29 -16.29 -4.95
CA ALA A 217 7.35 -17.25 -5.08
C ALA A 217 7.46 -17.62 -6.58
N GLY A 218 8.12 -16.78 -7.36
CA GLY A 218 8.42 -17.00 -8.77
C GLY A 218 9.91 -16.87 -9.00
N GLU A 219 10.45 -17.60 -9.96
CA GLU A 219 11.82 -17.39 -10.41
C GLU A 219 11.97 -15.94 -10.91
N GLU A 220 13.01 -15.23 -10.47
CA GLU A 220 13.34 -13.92 -10.99
C GLU A 220 13.75 -14.06 -12.47
N GLY A 221 12.80 -13.76 -13.36
CA GLY A 221 13.04 -13.68 -14.78
C GLY A 221 13.52 -12.27 -15.16
N MET A 222 14.71 -12.16 -15.71
CA MET A 222 15.14 -10.93 -16.37
C MET A 222 14.45 -10.84 -17.75
N ILE A 223 13.59 -9.85 -17.92
CA ILE A 223 13.07 -9.50 -19.25
C ILE A 223 14.16 -8.69 -19.96
N VAL A 224 14.77 -9.27 -20.98
CA VAL A 224 15.76 -8.62 -21.86
C VAL A 224 15.04 -7.87 -22.98
#